data_8bb9ec7f47ea02d60da2e8227be79432
#
_entry.id   8bb9ec7f47ea02d60da2e8227be79432
#
_cell.length_a   1.000
_cell.length_b   1.000
_cell.length_c   1.000
_cell.angle_alpha   90.00
_cell.angle_beta   90.00
_cell.angle_gamma   90.00
#
_symmetry.space_group_name_H-M   'P 1'
#
loop_
_entity.id
_entity.type
_entity.pdbx_description
1 polymer ?
#
loop_
_entity_poly.entity_id
_entity_poly.type
_entity_poly.pdbx_seq_one_letter_code
_entity_poly.pdbx_strand_id
1 'polypeptide(L)'
;MSIICIQSINEKKNHIRYEVDTDSQPLGVGGMGSVYRGKRIQEKTGVCVDVAIKFLFDDLPAHVIERARREASIQIHNENLVEMFGFIQIDEVVSPTVVHQHYHVVSELLHGVVLCDLLKGKTTDNNGVDIPFAQELYNQYVTDRCGFALLVIKNILSGIMALHDKGYIHRDLDPSNIM
;
A
#
# COMPACT_ATOMS: atom_id res chain seq x y z
N MET A 1 8.30 12.86 18.10
CA MET A 1 7.36 11.85 17.56
C MET A 1 5.99 12.50 17.49
N SER A 2 5.54 12.83 16.30
CA SER A 2 4.21 13.36 16.05
C SER A 2 3.31 12.24 15.55
N ILE A 3 2.76 11.46 16.49
CA ILE A 3 1.77 10.45 16.13
C ILE A 3 0.46 11.16 15.85
N ILE A 4 -0.02 11.04 14.62
CA ILE A 4 -1.35 11.50 14.24
C ILE A 4 -2.33 10.33 14.24
N CYS A 5 -3.57 10.62 14.66
CA CYS A 5 -4.68 9.67 14.60
C CYS A 5 -5.58 10.02 13.42
N ILE A 6 -5.76 9.07 12.51
CA ILE A 6 -6.63 9.20 11.33
C ILE A 6 -7.90 8.39 11.62
N GLN A 7 -9.03 9.05 11.65
CA GLN A 7 -10.31 8.42 11.92
C GLN A 7 -11.46 9.27 11.36
N SER A 8 -12.05 8.85 10.26
CA SER A 8 -13.26 9.50 9.73
C SER A 8 -14.51 9.08 10.51
N ILE A 9 -15.66 9.65 10.14
CA ILE A 9 -16.96 9.27 10.73
C ILE A 9 -17.24 7.78 10.54
N ASN A 10 -16.85 7.21 9.40
CA ASN A 10 -17.08 5.80 9.09
C ASN A 10 -16.21 4.87 9.94
N GLU A 11 -14.93 5.22 10.11
CA GLU A 11 -14.01 4.49 10.97
C GLU A 11 -14.46 4.55 12.44
N LYS A 12 -14.94 5.71 12.90
CA LYS A 12 -15.54 5.85 14.27
C LYS A 12 -16.72 4.90 14.47
N LYS A 13 -17.63 4.80 13.50
CA LYS A 13 -18.76 3.88 13.57
C LYS A 13 -18.33 2.41 13.65
N ASN A 14 -17.24 2.07 12.96
CA ASN A 14 -16.68 0.72 12.93
C ASN A 14 -15.69 0.45 14.06
N HIS A 15 -15.43 1.43 14.94
CA HIS A 15 -14.44 1.35 16.03
C HIS A 15 -13.04 1.02 15.52
N ILE A 16 -12.67 1.62 14.39
CA ILE A 16 -11.35 1.51 13.79
C ILE A 16 -10.67 2.87 13.87
N ARG A 17 -9.38 2.90 14.23
CA ARG A 17 -8.54 4.07 14.07
C ARG A 17 -7.20 3.68 13.48
N TYR A 18 -6.55 4.64 12.86
CA TYR A 18 -5.20 4.48 12.33
C TYR A 18 -4.26 5.45 13.05
N GLU A 19 -3.07 4.96 13.39
CA GLU A 19 -2.01 5.76 13.99
C GLU A 19 -0.79 5.72 13.07
N VAL A 20 -0.18 6.88 12.87
CA VAL A 20 1.02 7.03 12.02
C VAL A 20 1.95 8.08 12.61
N ASP A 21 3.25 7.79 12.61
CA ASP A 21 4.30 8.75 12.95
C ASP A 21 4.76 9.45 11.67
N THR A 22 4.33 10.69 11.49
CA THR A 22 4.66 11.51 10.31
C THR A 22 6.05 12.13 10.38
N ASP A 23 6.72 12.09 11.54
CA ASP A 23 8.13 12.49 11.66
C ASP A 23 9.08 11.36 11.20
N SER A 24 8.56 10.13 11.04
CA SER A 24 9.31 9.01 10.52
C SER A 24 9.60 9.18 9.02
N GLN A 25 10.67 8.54 8.56
CA GLN A 25 10.96 8.51 7.13
C GLN A 25 9.85 7.75 6.38
N PRO A 26 9.27 8.31 5.29
CA PRO A 26 8.27 7.61 4.50
C PRO A 26 8.86 6.34 3.87
N LEU A 27 8.04 5.30 3.74
CA LEU A 27 8.38 4.06 3.02
C LEU A 27 8.64 4.33 1.53
N GLY A 28 7.97 5.35 0.98
CA GLY A 28 8.15 5.79 -0.39
C GLY A 28 7.39 7.07 -0.67
N VAL A 29 7.84 7.81 -1.69
CA VAL A 29 7.19 9.02 -2.20
C VAL A 29 6.96 8.84 -3.70
N GLY A 30 5.74 9.05 -4.15
CA GLY A 30 5.35 8.93 -5.55
C GLY A 30 4.60 10.16 -6.05
N GLY A 31 4.17 10.14 -7.31
CA GLY A 31 3.48 11.28 -7.94
C GLY A 31 2.14 11.68 -7.31
N MET A 32 1.53 10.80 -6.50
CA MET A 32 0.23 11.07 -5.86
C MET A 32 0.31 11.29 -4.35
N GLY A 33 1.47 11.10 -3.72
CA GLY A 33 1.58 11.20 -2.26
C GLY A 33 2.74 10.44 -1.66
N SER A 34 2.79 10.46 -0.34
CA SER A 34 3.82 9.79 0.48
C SER A 34 3.21 8.63 1.26
N VAL A 35 3.93 7.51 1.34
CA VAL A 35 3.49 6.30 2.06
C VAL A 35 4.26 6.18 3.36
N TYR A 36 3.54 5.99 4.45
CA TYR A 36 4.11 5.79 5.78
C TYR A 36 3.68 4.45 6.36
N ARG A 37 4.51 3.90 7.24
CA ARG A 37 4.10 2.79 8.11
C ARG A 37 3.18 3.32 9.18
N GLY A 38 2.03 2.68 9.35
CA GLY A 38 1.06 3.00 10.38
C GLY A 38 0.54 1.75 11.08
N LYS A 39 -0.40 1.97 11.98
CA LYS A 39 -1.11 0.92 12.70
C LYS A 39 -2.62 1.07 12.49
N ARG A 40 -3.28 -0.02 12.18
CA ARG A 40 -4.74 -0.15 12.21
C ARG A 40 -5.15 -0.79 13.52
N ILE A 41 -5.95 -0.10 14.30
CA ILE A 41 -6.36 -0.52 15.63
C ILE A 41 -7.87 -0.71 15.65
N GLN A 42 -8.31 -1.92 16.02
CA GLN A 42 -9.71 -2.21 16.32
C GLN A 42 -9.95 -1.91 17.81
N GLU A 43 -10.64 -0.81 18.10
CA GLU A 43 -10.77 -0.27 19.47
C GLU A 43 -11.53 -1.22 20.42
N LYS A 44 -12.50 -2.00 19.89
CA LYS A 44 -13.28 -2.94 20.71
C LYS A 44 -12.47 -4.14 21.20
N THR A 45 -11.57 -4.63 20.37
CA THR A 45 -10.82 -5.87 20.63
C THR A 45 -9.38 -5.62 21.03
N GLY A 46 -8.88 -4.40 20.80
CA GLY A 46 -7.48 -4.05 20.97
C GLY A 46 -6.55 -4.65 19.91
N VAL A 47 -7.09 -5.34 18.90
CA VAL A 47 -6.28 -5.89 17.81
C VAL A 47 -5.61 -4.76 17.05
N CYS A 48 -4.29 -4.89 16.88
CA CYS A 48 -3.44 -3.92 16.21
C CYS A 48 -2.68 -4.62 15.07
N VAL A 49 -2.76 -4.07 13.86
CA VAL A 49 -2.10 -4.58 12.66
C VAL A 49 -1.30 -3.46 12.01
N ASP A 50 -0.07 -3.75 11.59
CA ASP A 50 0.74 -2.83 10.82
C ASP A 50 0.14 -2.66 9.41
N VAL A 51 0.12 -1.42 8.91
CA VAL A 51 -0.47 -1.05 7.62
C VAL A 51 0.42 -0.05 6.89
N ALA A 52 0.26 0.03 5.58
CA ALA A 52 0.78 1.11 4.77
C ALA A 52 -0.32 2.18 4.60
N ILE A 53 0.00 3.43 4.91
CA ILE A 53 -0.92 4.56 4.79
C ILE A 53 -0.33 5.56 3.80
N LYS A 54 -0.98 5.72 2.66
CA LYS A 54 -0.62 6.71 1.64
C LYS A 54 -1.38 7.99 1.88
N PHE A 55 -0.66 9.05 2.17
CA PHE A 55 -1.15 10.42 2.26
C PHE A 55 -1.15 11.01 0.86
N LEU A 56 -2.31 11.26 0.32
CA LEU A 56 -2.43 11.92 -0.99
C LEU A 56 -2.08 13.39 -0.87
N PHE A 57 -1.45 13.97 -1.88
CA PHE A 57 -1.17 15.40 -1.93
C PHE A 57 -2.46 16.20 -2.07
N ASP A 58 -2.52 17.37 -1.45
CA ASP A 58 -3.74 18.20 -1.39
C ASP A 58 -4.07 18.87 -2.74
N ASP A 59 -3.09 19.00 -3.63
CA ASP A 59 -3.21 19.64 -4.94
C ASP A 59 -3.60 18.68 -6.08
N LEU A 60 -3.95 17.43 -5.75
CA LEU A 60 -4.32 16.45 -6.76
C LEU A 60 -5.66 16.79 -7.43
N PRO A 61 -5.74 16.61 -8.77
CA PRO A 61 -7.00 16.76 -9.47
C PRO A 61 -8.09 15.79 -8.99
N ALA A 62 -9.34 16.22 -8.96
CA ALA A 62 -10.47 15.43 -8.48
C ALA A 62 -10.59 14.03 -9.12
N HIS A 63 -10.26 13.91 -10.41
CA HIS A 63 -10.30 12.62 -11.10
C HIS A 63 -9.23 11.63 -10.62
N VAL A 64 -8.09 12.13 -10.11
CA VAL A 64 -7.02 11.31 -9.52
C VAL A 64 -7.45 10.80 -8.14
N ILE A 65 -8.06 11.67 -7.34
CA ILE A 65 -8.62 11.31 -6.02
C ILE A 65 -9.72 10.25 -6.19
N GLU A 66 -10.61 10.44 -7.16
CA GLU A 66 -11.69 9.49 -7.42
C GLU A 66 -11.15 8.13 -7.94
N ARG A 67 -10.09 8.14 -8.74
CA ARG A 67 -9.39 6.91 -9.13
C ARG A 67 -8.82 6.19 -7.91
N ALA A 68 -8.11 6.90 -7.02
CA ALA A 68 -7.56 6.32 -5.79
C ALA A 68 -8.66 5.75 -4.88
N ARG A 69 -9.81 6.44 -4.79
CA ARG A 69 -11.00 5.96 -4.06
C ARG A 69 -11.52 4.65 -4.61
N ARG A 70 -11.66 4.52 -5.93
CA ARG A 70 -12.10 3.29 -6.60
C ARG A 70 -11.11 2.15 -6.38
N GLU A 71 -9.83 2.39 -6.55
CA GLU A 71 -8.78 1.40 -6.32
C GLU A 71 -8.80 0.89 -4.87
N ALA A 72 -8.92 1.79 -3.90
CA ALA A 72 -9.01 1.44 -2.48
C ALA A 72 -10.31 0.70 -2.09
N SER A 73 -11.34 0.74 -2.93
CA SER A 73 -12.61 0.03 -2.70
C SER A 73 -12.61 -1.41 -3.22
N ILE A 74 -11.56 -1.83 -3.91
CA ILE A 74 -11.46 -3.18 -4.47
C ILE A 74 -11.19 -4.18 -3.33
N GLN A 75 -12.17 -5.03 -3.06
CA GLN A 75 -12.12 -6.06 -2.02
C GLN A 75 -11.87 -7.42 -2.67
N ILE A 76 -10.60 -7.80 -2.81
CA ILE A 76 -10.19 -9.08 -3.38
C ILE A 76 -9.12 -9.69 -2.47
N HIS A 77 -9.41 -10.88 -1.95
CA HIS A 77 -8.42 -11.68 -1.21
C HIS A 77 -7.70 -12.61 -2.19
N ASN A 78 -6.45 -12.33 -2.44
CA ASN A 78 -5.55 -13.18 -3.23
C ASN A 78 -4.12 -12.95 -2.75
N GLU A 79 -3.37 -14.03 -2.56
CA GLU A 79 -1.99 -13.99 -2.04
C GLU A 79 -1.00 -13.19 -2.92
N ASN A 80 -1.37 -12.91 -4.19
CA ASN A 80 -0.57 -12.16 -5.15
C ASN A 80 -1.13 -10.75 -5.41
N LEU A 81 -2.05 -10.27 -4.56
CA LEU A 81 -2.59 -8.91 -4.62
C LEU A 81 -2.52 -8.27 -3.24
N VAL A 82 -2.09 -7.01 -3.19
CA VAL A 82 -2.12 -6.22 -1.96
C VAL A 82 -3.54 -6.06 -1.44
N GLU A 83 -3.77 -6.35 -0.16
CA GLU A 83 -5.09 -6.16 0.46
C GLU A 83 -5.34 -4.67 0.73
N MET A 84 -6.47 -4.17 0.26
CA MET A 84 -6.89 -2.79 0.48
C MET A 84 -7.82 -2.73 1.69
N PHE A 85 -7.49 -1.89 2.68
CA PHE A 85 -8.33 -1.69 3.86
C PHE A 85 -9.29 -0.52 3.72
N GLY A 86 -9.01 0.44 2.83
CA GLY A 86 -9.97 1.47 2.51
C GLY A 86 -9.39 2.81 2.08
N PHE A 87 -10.32 3.71 1.79
CA PHE A 87 -10.08 5.11 1.47
C PHE A 87 -10.67 5.98 2.57
N ILE A 88 -9.85 6.83 3.17
CA ILE A 88 -10.26 7.69 4.29
C ILE A 88 -10.22 9.15 3.83
N GLN A 89 -11.30 9.85 4.08
CA GLN A 89 -11.40 11.30 3.91
C GLN A 89 -11.53 11.95 5.28
N ILE A 90 -10.68 12.92 5.53
CA ILE A 90 -10.73 13.76 6.73
C ILE A 90 -11.03 15.20 6.31
N ASP A 91 -12.04 15.78 6.89
CA ASP A 91 -12.40 17.18 6.68
C ASP A 91 -11.82 18.02 7.82
N GLU A 92 -10.91 18.92 7.50
CA GLU A 92 -10.35 19.90 8.43
C GLU A 92 -11.05 21.25 8.25
N VAL A 93 -11.77 21.70 9.28
CA VAL A 93 -12.43 22.99 9.26
C VAL A 93 -11.42 24.07 9.62
N VAL A 94 -10.94 24.80 8.62
CA VAL A 94 -9.97 25.90 8.79
C VAL A 94 -10.69 27.19 9.17
N SER A 95 -11.90 27.42 8.65
CA SER A 95 -12.77 28.53 9.01
C SER A 95 -14.23 28.16 8.77
N PRO A 96 -15.23 28.99 9.22
CA PRO A 96 -16.65 28.68 8.99
C PRO A 96 -17.04 28.46 7.52
N THR A 97 -16.22 28.94 6.57
CA THR A 97 -16.47 28.86 5.13
C THR A 97 -15.43 28.04 4.37
N VAL A 98 -14.37 27.55 5.03
CA VAL A 98 -13.26 26.84 4.39
C VAL A 98 -13.05 25.51 5.09
N VAL A 99 -13.20 24.42 4.30
CA VAL A 99 -12.91 23.06 4.71
C VAL A 99 -11.83 22.50 3.79
N HIS A 100 -10.73 22.08 4.37
CA HIS A 100 -9.70 21.34 3.67
C HIS A 100 -9.99 19.84 3.77
N GLN A 101 -9.83 19.13 2.68
CA GLN A 101 -10.07 17.69 2.62
C GLN A 101 -8.75 16.96 2.42
N HIS A 102 -8.41 16.10 3.36
CA HIS A 102 -7.23 15.24 3.31
C HIS A 102 -7.66 13.81 2.99
N TYR A 103 -6.94 13.17 2.10
CA TYR A 103 -7.27 11.84 1.60
C TYR A 103 -6.15 10.86 1.88
N HIS A 104 -6.53 9.68 2.37
CA HIS A 104 -5.59 8.61 2.68
C HIS A 104 -6.06 7.29 2.09
N VAL A 105 -5.13 6.53 1.54
CA VAL A 105 -5.37 5.15 1.12
C VAL A 105 -4.66 4.23 2.11
N VAL A 106 -5.36 3.22 2.61
CA VAL A 106 -4.80 2.25 3.56
C VAL A 106 -4.79 0.87 2.93
N SER A 107 -3.65 0.23 2.98
CA SER A 107 -3.44 -1.14 2.50
C SER A 107 -2.63 -1.95 3.52
N GLU A 108 -2.52 -3.24 3.29
CA GLU A 108 -1.57 -4.06 4.03
C GLU A 108 -0.15 -3.54 3.85
N LEU A 109 0.68 -3.74 4.87
CA LEU A 109 2.10 -3.45 4.82
C LEU A 109 2.84 -4.68 4.32
N LEU A 110 3.35 -4.59 3.09
CA LEU A 110 4.18 -5.65 2.52
C LEU A 110 5.60 -5.58 3.08
N HIS A 111 6.18 -6.76 3.33
CA HIS A 111 7.57 -6.92 3.74
C HIS A 111 8.34 -7.62 2.62
N GLY A 112 9.13 -6.88 1.87
CA GLY A 112 9.82 -7.46 0.72
C GLY A 112 10.70 -6.43 0.01
N VAL A 113 11.14 -6.82 -1.17
CA VAL A 113 11.90 -5.98 -2.09
C VAL A 113 11.14 -5.90 -3.40
N VAL A 114 11.04 -4.71 -3.96
CA VAL A 114 10.41 -4.49 -5.27
C VAL A 114 11.19 -5.24 -6.34
N LEU A 115 10.48 -5.92 -7.25
CA LEU A 115 11.07 -6.79 -8.27
C LEU A 115 12.16 -6.08 -9.10
N CYS A 116 11.95 -4.81 -9.47
CA CYS A 116 12.95 -4.06 -10.23
C CYS A 116 14.27 -3.86 -9.45
N ASP A 117 14.23 -3.79 -8.14
CA ASP A 117 15.40 -3.66 -7.28
C ASP A 117 16.03 -5.02 -7.00
N LEU A 118 15.21 -6.07 -6.80
CA LEU A 118 15.68 -7.45 -6.70
C LEU A 118 16.50 -7.86 -7.92
N LEU A 119 16.03 -7.54 -9.12
CA LEU A 119 16.75 -7.84 -10.37
C LEU A 119 18.11 -7.11 -10.50
N LYS A 120 18.31 -6.03 -9.73
CA LYS A 120 19.59 -5.32 -9.60
C LYS A 120 20.47 -5.85 -8.47
N GLY A 121 20.00 -6.86 -7.74
CA GLY A 121 20.71 -7.50 -6.64
C GLY A 121 20.46 -6.89 -5.26
N LYS A 122 19.45 -6.00 -5.10
CA LYS A 122 19.04 -5.52 -3.79
C LYS A 122 18.21 -6.59 -3.10
N THR A 123 18.66 -7.04 -1.93
CA THR A 123 18.00 -8.08 -1.12
C THR A 123 17.71 -7.60 0.31
N THR A 124 17.91 -6.30 0.55
CA THR A 124 17.68 -5.64 1.84
C THR A 124 16.43 -4.76 1.80
N ASP A 125 15.84 -4.52 2.96
CA ASP A 125 14.81 -3.49 3.12
C ASP A 125 15.39 -2.06 3.00
N ASN A 126 14.54 -1.05 3.19
CA ASN A 126 14.97 0.35 3.13
C ASN A 126 15.90 0.78 4.29
N ASN A 127 16.00 -0.03 5.35
CA ASN A 127 16.89 0.18 6.48
C ASN A 127 18.20 -0.59 6.34
N GLY A 128 18.40 -1.31 5.23
CA GLY A 128 19.57 -2.14 4.97
C GLY A 128 19.56 -3.49 5.71
N VAL A 129 18.40 -3.91 6.22
CA VAL A 129 18.26 -5.22 6.87
C VAL A 129 18.01 -6.28 5.80
N ASP A 130 18.78 -7.37 5.86
CA ASP A 130 18.64 -8.49 4.94
C ASP A 130 17.26 -9.13 5.01
N ILE A 131 16.69 -9.41 3.84
CA ILE A 131 15.45 -10.15 3.69
C ILE A 131 15.80 -11.54 3.14
N PRO A 132 15.80 -12.61 3.96
CA PRO A 132 16.25 -13.94 3.56
C PRO A 132 15.54 -14.46 2.32
N PHE A 133 14.22 -14.25 2.23
CA PHE A 133 13.41 -14.63 1.08
C PHE A 133 13.85 -13.91 -0.22
N ALA A 134 14.20 -12.62 -0.15
CA ALA A 134 14.69 -11.88 -1.31
C ALA A 134 16.06 -12.40 -1.78
N GLN A 135 16.92 -12.80 -0.84
CA GLN A 135 18.21 -13.41 -1.17
C GLN A 135 18.04 -14.76 -1.89
N GLU A 136 17.08 -15.59 -1.46
CA GLU A 136 16.77 -16.87 -2.10
C GLU A 136 16.26 -16.65 -3.53
N LEU A 137 15.33 -15.71 -3.71
CA LEU A 137 14.79 -15.36 -5.03
C LEU A 137 15.86 -14.79 -5.97
N TYR A 138 16.76 -13.95 -5.45
CA TYR A 138 17.87 -13.43 -6.24
C TYR A 138 18.84 -14.53 -6.66
N ASN A 139 19.15 -15.45 -5.77
CA ASN A 139 19.98 -16.62 -6.09
C ASN A 139 19.32 -17.45 -7.19
N GLN A 140 18.02 -17.70 -7.12
CA GLN A 140 17.28 -18.38 -8.18
C GLN A 140 17.35 -17.61 -9.49
N TYR A 141 17.16 -16.29 -9.48
CA TYR A 141 17.28 -15.44 -10.68
C TYR A 141 18.66 -15.56 -11.35
N VAL A 142 19.73 -15.63 -10.57
CA VAL A 142 21.10 -15.74 -11.09
C VAL A 142 21.39 -17.15 -11.64
N THR A 143 20.90 -18.20 -10.98
CA THR A 143 21.22 -19.60 -11.29
C THR A 143 20.25 -20.24 -12.28
N ASP A 144 18.95 -19.87 -12.24
CA ASP A 144 17.88 -20.38 -13.08
C ASP A 144 16.90 -19.28 -13.49
N ARG A 145 17.29 -18.48 -14.49
CA ARG A 145 16.46 -17.37 -14.98
C ARG A 145 15.10 -17.82 -15.52
N CYS A 146 15.05 -19.00 -16.17
CA CYS A 146 13.79 -19.50 -16.73
C CYS A 146 12.82 -19.91 -15.62
N GLY A 147 13.28 -20.66 -14.61
CA GLY A 147 12.47 -21.05 -13.48
C GLY A 147 12.00 -19.82 -12.67
N PHE A 148 12.89 -18.86 -12.42
CA PHE A 148 12.52 -17.60 -11.79
C PHE A 148 11.44 -16.84 -12.58
N ALA A 149 11.61 -16.69 -13.90
CA ALA A 149 10.64 -15.99 -14.74
C ALA A 149 9.27 -16.68 -14.72
N LEU A 150 9.25 -18.03 -14.81
CA LEU A 150 8.01 -18.80 -14.71
C LEU A 150 7.31 -18.64 -13.37
N LEU A 151 8.06 -18.62 -12.27
CA LEU A 151 7.52 -18.37 -10.91
C LEU A 151 6.85 -17.00 -10.84
N VAL A 152 7.56 -15.94 -11.24
CA VAL A 152 7.06 -14.57 -11.20
C VAL A 152 5.82 -14.40 -12.09
N ILE A 153 5.88 -14.89 -13.34
CA ILE A 153 4.75 -14.79 -14.28
C ILE A 153 3.53 -15.54 -13.75
N LYS A 154 3.71 -16.74 -13.19
CA LYS A 154 2.60 -17.52 -12.62
C LYS A 154 1.90 -16.75 -11.50
N ASN A 155 2.65 -16.14 -10.59
CA ASN A 155 2.09 -15.39 -9.47
C ASN A 155 1.38 -14.10 -9.96
N ILE A 156 1.98 -13.37 -10.89
CA ILE A 156 1.34 -12.22 -11.55
C ILE A 156 0.02 -12.63 -12.20
N LEU A 157 0.01 -13.70 -12.99
CA LEU A 157 -1.20 -14.18 -13.66
C LEU A 157 -2.28 -14.58 -12.66
N SER A 158 -1.94 -15.21 -11.53
CA SER A 158 -2.90 -15.54 -10.47
C SER A 158 -3.59 -14.27 -9.93
N GLY A 159 -2.82 -13.23 -9.60
CA GLY A 159 -3.38 -11.95 -9.16
C GLY A 159 -4.24 -11.26 -10.24
N ILE A 160 -3.75 -11.22 -11.48
CA ILE A 160 -4.49 -10.61 -12.60
C ILE A 160 -5.79 -11.34 -12.90
N MET A 161 -5.82 -12.66 -12.85
CA MET A 161 -7.05 -13.45 -13.02
C MET A 161 -8.07 -13.09 -11.94
N ALA A 162 -7.65 -12.99 -10.68
CA ALA A 162 -8.54 -12.59 -9.59
C ALA A 162 -9.13 -11.18 -9.78
N LEU A 163 -8.35 -10.23 -10.34
CA LEU A 163 -8.85 -8.90 -10.72
C LEU A 163 -9.86 -8.99 -11.88
N HIS A 164 -9.53 -9.72 -12.95
CA HIS A 164 -10.38 -9.84 -14.13
C HIS A 164 -11.71 -10.53 -13.84
N ASP A 165 -11.73 -11.54 -12.97
CA ASP A 165 -12.95 -12.23 -12.52
C ASP A 165 -13.92 -11.29 -11.81
N LYS A 166 -13.41 -10.18 -11.25
CA LYS A 166 -14.21 -9.10 -10.64
C LYS A 166 -14.45 -7.92 -11.57
N GLY A 167 -14.02 -8.02 -12.84
CA GLY A 167 -14.20 -6.97 -13.85
C GLY A 167 -13.21 -5.81 -13.75
N TYR A 168 -12.10 -5.97 -13.01
CA TYR A 168 -11.05 -4.95 -12.89
C TYR A 168 -9.87 -5.27 -13.80
N ILE A 169 -9.18 -4.22 -14.26
CA ILE A 169 -7.94 -4.31 -15.03
C ILE A 169 -6.87 -3.52 -14.28
N HIS A 170 -5.68 -4.12 -14.08
CA HIS A 170 -4.59 -3.50 -13.33
C HIS A 170 -4.03 -2.22 -13.98
N ARG A 171 -3.83 -2.21 -15.30
CA ARG A 171 -3.40 -1.08 -16.17
C ARG A 171 -1.98 -0.56 -15.95
N ASP A 172 -1.27 -1.02 -14.91
CA ASP A 172 0.06 -0.50 -14.54
C ASP A 172 0.95 -1.65 -14.04
N LEU A 173 1.03 -2.73 -14.86
CA LEU A 173 1.94 -3.86 -14.59
C LEU A 173 3.36 -3.45 -14.95
N ASP A 174 4.14 -3.18 -13.93
CA ASP A 174 5.55 -2.81 -14.01
C ASP A 174 6.34 -3.50 -12.89
N PRO A 175 7.62 -3.88 -13.10
CA PRO A 175 8.44 -4.48 -12.03
C PRO A 175 8.59 -3.61 -10.77
N SER A 176 8.34 -2.30 -10.85
CA SER A 176 8.30 -1.42 -9.69
C SER A 176 7.03 -1.55 -8.84
N ASN A 177 5.98 -2.19 -9.38
CA ASN A 177 4.71 -2.44 -8.71
C ASN A 177 4.54 -3.92 -8.28
N ILE A 178 5.62 -4.70 -8.32
CA ILE A 178 5.66 -6.11 -7.91
C ILE A 178 6.66 -6.23 -6.76
N MET A 179 6.22 -6.82 -5.67
CA MET A 179 7.06 -7.03 -4.47
C MET A 179 7.09 -8.53 -4.11
#